data_81fd0a7d6ac1af4bdc8c41650ded0555
#
_entry.id   81fd0a7d6ac1af4bdc8c41650ded0555
#
_cell.length_a   1.000
_cell.length_b   1.000
_cell.length_c   1.000
_cell.angle_alpha   90.00
_cell.angle_beta   90.00
_cell.angle_gamma   90.00
#
_symmetry.space_group_name_H-M   'P 1'
#
loop_
_entity.id
_entity.type
_entity.pdbx_description
1 polymer ?
#
loop_
_entity_poly.entity_id
_entity_poly.type
_entity_poly.pdbx_seq_one_letter_code
_entity_poly.pdbx_strand_id
1 'polypeptide(L)'
;MKKEEHKLGYSFFKVVLGGAFKLYYRPKVFNKEVVPSEGPIIICSNHMHLFDQNLACISIKRMLHYMAKDEHLNGKFGWFFKLSGCIGVNRSIHDQEAKDHAMEVLNNNYALGLFPEGTRNQLVGKDEIKKRIFDTYYKDDLSYEEFNEIIKTNMVAVSEINLLEKLLNDKVISKKEFKDYALDSAKSIEKLYDDKKISYDDYVNSFFLPFKFGAVSMAQKTGATIVPVVVTGKYTFKNNHLNARFGNPFKVSKEMNLEDANKKLFDEMVRLKLEGLSDIRKGRV
;
A
#
# COMPACT_ATOMS: atom_id res chain seq x y z
N MET A 1 5.14 24.05 12.72
CA MET A 1 4.51 24.29 11.40
C MET A 1 3.26 25.13 11.58
N LYS A 2 3.12 26.30 10.95
CA LYS A 2 1.92 27.12 11.09
C LYS A 2 0.73 26.40 10.43
N LYS A 3 -0.31 26.18 11.20
CA LYS A 3 -1.49 25.35 10.94
C LYS A 3 -2.25 25.65 9.63
N GLU A 4 -2.06 26.79 9.00
CA GLU A 4 -2.90 27.31 7.93
C GLU A 4 -2.24 27.31 6.54
N GLU A 5 -0.92 27.32 6.45
CA GLU A 5 -0.22 27.52 5.18
C GLU A 5 -0.40 26.37 4.18
N HIS A 6 -0.59 25.15 4.65
CA HIS A 6 -0.74 23.97 3.77
C HIS A 6 -2.21 23.59 3.49
N LYS A 7 -3.16 24.06 4.31
CA LYS A 7 -4.57 23.63 4.20
C LYS A 7 -5.23 24.09 2.89
N LEU A 8 -4.95 25.31 2.46
CA LEU A 8 -5.50 25.84 1.20
C LEU A 8 -4.92 25.13 -0.01
N GLY A 9 -3.60 24.94 -0.05
CA GLY A 9 -2.90 24.22 -1.13
C GLY A 9 -3.38 22.75 -1.20
N TYR A 10 -3.43 22.05 -0.07
CA TYR A 10 -3.96 20.69 0.01
C TYR A 10 -5.40 20.61 -0.49
N SER A 11 -6.28 21.53 -0.05
CA SER A 11 -7.69 21.54 -0.45
C SER A 11 -7.83 21.78 -1.95
N PHE A 12 -7.05 22.71 -2.51
CA PHE A 12 -7.03 22.97 -3.94
C PHE A 12 -6.62 21.72 -4.74
N PHE A 13 -5.50 21.08 -4.37
CA PHE A 13 -5.05 19.86 -5.05
C PHE A 13 -6.05 18.71 -4.88
N LYS A 14 -6.63 18.57 -3.71
CA LYS A 14 -7.64 17.55 -3.45
C LYS A 14 -8.88 17.71 -4.34
N VAL A 15 -9.35 18.95 -4.55
CA VAL A 15 -10.49 19.22 -5.43
C VAL A 15 -10.12 19.00 -6.89
N VAL A 16 -9.04 19.63 -7.36
CA VAL A 16 -8.66 19.60 -8.79
C VAL A 16 -8.13 18.23 -9.20
N LEU A 17 -7.07 17.75 -8.55
CA LEU A 17 -6.46 16.48 -8.92
C LEU A 17 -7.33 15.29 -8.46
N GLY A 18 -7.98 15.40 -7.30
CA GLY A 18 -8.89 14.38 -6.81
C GLY A 18 -10.14 14.26 -7.69
N GLY A 19 -10.67 15.36 -8.20
CA GLY A 19 -11.76 15.38 -9.18
C GLY A 19 -11.39 14.70 -10.49
N ALA A 20 -10.24 15.07 -11.06
CA ALA A 20 -9.70 14.44 -12.27
C ALA A 20 -9.44 12.93 -12.05
N PHE A 21 -8.87 12.56 -10.90
CA PHE A 21 -8.63 11.18 -10.52
C PHE A 21 -9.93 10.36 -10.44
N LYS A 22 -10.97 10.89 -9.80
CA LYS A 22 -12.28 10.24 -9.72
C LYS A 22 -12.94 10.07 -11.08
N LEU A 23 -12.82 11.07 -11.95
CA LEU A 23 -13.36 11.02 -13.31
C LEU A 23 -12.65 9.97 -14.16
N TYR A 24 -11.32 9.89 -14.02
CA TYR A 24 -10.49 9.00 -14.82
C TYR A 24 -10.57 7.53 -14.37
N TYR A 25 -10.40 7.26 -13.06
CA TYR A 25 -10.32 5.91 -12.52
C TYR A 25 -11.64 5.37 -11.97
N ARG A 26 -12.61 6.23 -11.65
CA ARG A 26 -13.92 5.88 -11.07
C ARG A 26 -13.83 4.94 -9.86
N PRO A 27 -12.96 5.21 -8.87
CA PRO A 27 -12.79 4.32 -7.74
C PRO A 27 -14.05 4.25 -6.89
N LYS A 28 -14.35 3.08 -6.36
CA LYS A 28 -15.36 2.89 -5.32
C LYS A 28 -14.70 2.96 -3.95
N VAL A 29 -15.37 3.60 -2.99
CA VAL A 29 -14.86 3.76 -1.63
C VAL A 29 -15.91 3.25 -0.65
N PHE A 30 -15.50 2.35 0.23
CA PHE A 30 -16.36 1.69 1.20
C PHE A 30 -15.95 2.04 2.62
N ASN A 31 -16.93 2.19 3.50
CA ASN A 31 -16.79 2.37 4.94
C ASN A 31 -15.95 3.61 5.37
N LYS A 32 -15.85 4.64 4.53
CA LYS A 32 -15.07 5.85 4.85
C LYS A 32 -15.59 6.61 6.08
N GLU A 33 -16.82 6.38 6.48
CA GLU A 33 -17.50 6.96 7.64
C GLU A 33 -16.92 6.48 8.97
N VAL A 34 -16.19 5.36 8.99
CA VAL A 34 -15.50 4.86 10.20
C VAL A 34 -14.29 5.73 10.59
N VAL A 35 -13.83 6.61 9.70
CA VAL A 35 -12.68 7.46 9.97
C VAL A 35 -13.02 8.54 10.99
N PRO A 36 -12.32 8.59 12.15
CA PRO A 36 -12.59 9.62 13.16
C PRO A 36 -12.44 11.04 12.60
N SER A 37 -13.44 11.90 12.87
CA SER A 37 -13.42 13.30 12.45
C SER A 37 -12.40 14.15 13.21
N GLU A 38 -12.05 13.74 14.43
CA GLU A 38 -11.19 14.47 15.36
C GLU A 38 -10.13 13.56 15.98
N GLY A 39 -9.17 14.15 16.67
CA GLY A 39 -8.06 13.46 17.32
C GLY A 39 -6.98 12.96 16.34
N PRO A 40 -5.87 12.46 16.84
CA PRO A 40 -4.79 11.95 16.00
C PRO A 40 -5.21 10.61 15.36
N ILE A 41 -4.95 10.46 14.05
CA ILE A 41 -5.19 9.21 13.34
C ILE A 41 -4.00 8.85 12.46
N ILE A 42 -3.80 7.55 12.27
CA ILE A 42 -2.85 7.01 11.30
C ILE A 42 -3.64 6.16 10.30
N ILE A 43 -3.70 6.61 9.05
CA ILE A 43 -4.24 5.82 7.94
C ILE A 43 -3.14 4.86 7.48
N CYS A 44 -3.35 3.57 7.65
CA CYS A 44 -2.44 2.51 7.22
C CYS A 44 -2.98 1.85 5.96
N SER A 45 -2.28 2.00 4.83
CA SER A 45 -2.70 1.42 3.55
C SER A 45 -1.64 0.49 2.97
N ASN A 46 -2.05 -0.51 2.17
CA ASN A 46 -1.13 -1.26 1.32
C ASN A 46 -0.56 -0.37 0.21
N HIS A 47 0.60 -0.73 -0.33
CA HIS A 47 1.30 0.10 -1.30
C HIS A 47 1.70 -0.68 -2.56
N MET A 48 0.82 -0.67 -3.57
CA MET A 48 1.04 -1.29 -4.87
C MET A 48 1.35 -0.27 -5.96
N HIS A 49 0.79 0.93 -5.89
CA HIS A 49 0.86 1.91 -6.96
C HIS A 49 1.20 3.32 -6.45
N LEU A 50 1.76 4.16 -7.33
CA LEU A 50 2.09 5.55 -6.99
C LEU A 50 0.89 6.35 -6.46
N PHE A 51 -0.30 6.02 -6.91
CA PHE A 51 -1.54 6.75 -6.59
C PHE A 51 -2.32 6.20 -5.38
N ASP A 52 -1.80 5.21 -4.64
CA ASP A 52 -2.53 4.63 -3.49
C ASP A 52 -2.86 5.69 -2.44
N GLN A 53 -1.93 6.61 -2.15
CA GLN A 53 -2.18 7.72 -1.23
C GLN A 53 -3.36 8.62 -1.67
N ASN A 54 -3.57 8.76 -2.98
CA ASN A 54 -4.61 9.64 -3.49
C ASN A 54 -6.00 9.12 -3.12
N LEU A 55 -6.20 7.80 -3.12
CA LEU A 55 -7.48 7.20 -2.73
C LEU A 55 -7.85 7.55 -1.29
N ALA A 56 -6.92 7.44 -0.35
CA ALA A 56 -7.16 7.85 1.03
C ALA A 56 -7.40 9.36 1.13
N CYS A 57 -6.55 10.18 0.48
CA CYS A 57 -6.67 11.65 0.50
C CYS A 57 -8.04 12.14 -0.01
N ILE A 58 -8.53 11.58 -1.12
CA ILE A 58 -9.81 12.02 -1.73
C ILE A 58 -11.03 11.46 -1.02
N SER A 59 -10.88 10.43 -0.20
CA SER A 59 -11.98 9.72 0.44
C SER A 59 -12.41 10.33 1.78
N ILE A 60 -11.46 10.90 2.52
CA ILE A 60 -11.73 11.46 3.86
C ILE A 60 -11.71 13.00 3.83
N LYS A 61 -12.38 13.64 4.78
CA LYS A 61 -12.42 15.11 4.86
C LYS A 61 -11.13 15.72 5.39
N ARG A 62 -10.38 14.97 6.20
CA ARG A 62 -9.18 15.44 6.88
C ARG A 62 -8.00 15.58 5.91
N MET A 63 -7.11 16.51 6.20
CA MET A 63 -5.81 16.62 5.54
C MET A 63 -4.92 15.47 6.02
N LEU A 64 -4.36 14.70 5.08
CA LEU A 64 -3.41 13.63 5.37
C LEU A 64 -1.98 14.10 5.08
N HIS A 65 -1.13 13.96 6.07
CA HIS A 65 0.31 14.12 5.94
C HIS A 65 0.94 12.78 5.59
N TYR A 66 1.51 12.64 4.39
CA TYR A 66 2.22 11.43 3.97
C TYR A 66 3.72 11.59 4.08
N MET A 67 4.41 10.52 4.43
CA MET A 67 5.87 10.45 4.36
C MET A 67 6.29 10.18 2.92
N ALA A 68 7.03 11.10 2.33
CA ALA A 68 7.54 11.00 0.96
C ALA A 68 9.07 10.99 0.96
N LYS A 69 9.69 10.38 -0.06
CA LYS A 69 11.15 10.46 -0.21
C LYS A 69 11.60 11.91 -0.30
N ASP A 70 12.68 12.24 0.38
CA ASP A 70 13.26 13.58 0.44
C ASP A 70 13.62 14.13 -0.96
N GLU A 71 14.06 13.25 -1.86
CA GLU A 71 14.32 13.56 -3.27
C GLU A 71 13.09 14.18 -3.98
N HIS A 72 11.86 13.80 -3.58
CA HIS A 72 10.64 14.38 -4.14
C HIS A 72 10.37 15.79 -3.65
N LEU A 73 10.72 16.08 -2.38
CA LEU A 73 10.55 17.43 -1.81
C LEU A 73 11.60 18.42 -2.31
N ASN A 74 12.76 17.91 -2.70
CA ASN A 74 13.89 18.71 -3.21
C ASN A 74 13.96 18.72 -4.75
N GLY A 75 13.11 17.93 -5.42
CA GLY A 75 13.04 17.85 -6.88
C GLY A 75 12.19 18.95 -7.53
N LYS A 76 12.06 18.90 -8.86
CA LYS A 76 11.32 19.86 -9.69
C LYS A 76 9.88 20.13 -9.20
N PHE A 77 9.22 19.15 -8.62
CA PHE A 77 7.85 19.24 -8.08
C PHE A 77 7.83 19.37 -6.55
N GLY A 78 8.95 19.73 -5.90
CA GLY A 78 9.05 19.81 -4.44
C GLY A 78 8.03 20.77 -3.82
N TRP A 79 7.72 21.86 -4.48
CA TRP A 79 6.68 22.80 -4.08
C TRP A 79 5.30 22.14 -3.91
N PHE A 80 4.96 21.21 -4.82
CA PHE A 80 3.71 20.46 -4.75
C PHE A 80 3.65 19.56 -3.51
N PHE A 81 4.72 18.79 -3.24
CA PHE A 81 4.79 17.93 -2.06
C PHE A 81 4.76 18.72 -0.76
N LYS A 82 5.45 19.86 -0.70
CA LYS A 82 5.42 20.77 0.45
C LYS A 82 4.03 21.35 0.68
N LEU A 83 3.38 21.88 -0.34
CA LEU A 83 2.00 22.39 -0.25
C LEU A 83 0.96 21.31 0.04
N SER A 84 1.23 20.06 -0.34
CA SER A 84 0.41 18.91 0.01
C SER A 84 0.64 18.41 1.44
N GLY A 85 1.53 19.04 2.22
CA GLY A 85 1.83 18.67 3.61
C GLY A 85 2.59 17.35 3.75
N CYS A 86 3.35 16.96 2.73
CA CYS A 86 4.19 15.77 2.80
C CYS A 86 5.40 16.01 3.73
N ILE A 87 5.76 14.97 4.49
CA ILE A 87 6.94 14.91 5.35
C ILE A 87 8.06 14.26 4.56
N GLY A 88 9.21 14.96 4.39
CA GLY A 88 10.39 14.40 3.73
C GLY A 88 11.03 13.30 4.58
N VAL A 89 11.46 12.23 3.94
CA VAL A 89 12.15 11.09 4.60
C VAL A 89 13.36 10.69 3.80
N ASN A 90 14.52 10.75 4.43
CA ASN A 90 15.73 10.16 3.91
C ASN A 90 15.78 8.66 4.25
N ARG A 91 15.53 7.80 3.26
CA ARG A 91 15.46 6.35 3.45
C ARG A 91 16.81 5.66 3.54
N SER A 92 17.90 6.35 3.25
CA SER A 92 19.27 5.81 3.31
C SER A 92 19.84 5.82 4.74
N ILE A 93 19.23 6.58 5.65
CA ILE A 93 19.60 6.69 7.05
C ILE A 93 18.40 6.43 7.96
N HIS A 94 18.69 6.20 9.24
CA HIS A 94 17.64 6.16 10.25
C HIS A 94 17.17 7.60 10.55
N ASP A 95 16.24 8.10 9.73
CA ASP A 95 15.80 9.50 9.74
C ASP A 95 14.95 9.80 10.97
N GLN A 96 15.63 10.28 12.02
CA GLN A 96 14.97 10.64 13.28
C GLN A 96 14.14 11.92 13.13
N GLU A 97 14.60 12.87 12.34
CA GLU A 97 13.88 14.14 12.09
C GLU A 97 12.52 13.89 11.44
N ALA A 98 12.47 13.01 10.43
CA ALA A 98 11.20 12.62 9.80
C ALA A 98 10.24 11.94 10.77
N LYS A 99 10.77 11.12 11.72
CA LYS A 99 9.95 10.51 12.76
C LYS A 99 9.42 11.54 13.75
N ASP A 100 10.26 12.46 14.19
CA ASP A 100 9.88 13.51 15.12
C ASP A 100 8.82 14.43 14.51
N HIS A 101 8.94 14.77 13.23
CA HIS A 101 7.93 15.50 12.50
C HIS A 101 6.60 14.73 12.37
N ALA A 102 6.65 13.42 12.10
CA ALA A 102 5.44 12.58 12.08
C ALA A 102 4.78 12.53 13.46
N MET A 103 5.57 12.44 14.54
CA MET A 103 5.06 12.49 15.91
C MET A 103 4.46 13.87 16.25
N GLU A 104 5.08 14.96 15.79
CA GLU A 104 4.53 16.32 15.94
C GLU A 104 3.17 16.45 15.26
N VAL A 105 3.03 15.93 14.02
CA VAL A 105 1.76 15.90 13.28
C VAL A 105 0.66 15.22 14.12
N LEU A 106 0.97 14.07 14.71
CA LEU A 106 0.01 13.32 15.53
C LEU A 106 -0.29 14.03 16.86
N ASN A 107 0.71 14.55 17.56
CA ASN A 107 0.54 15.29 18.81
C ASN A 107 -0.29 16.58 18.63
N ASN A 108 -0.30 17.14 17.42
CA ASN A 108 -1.17 18.26 17.03
C ASN A 108 -2.57 17.84 16.54
N ASN A 109 -2.96 16.59 16.80
CA ASN A 109 -4.26 16.02 16.40
C ASN A 109 -4.51 16.00 14.88
N TYR A 110 -3.45 15.91 14.07
CA TYR A 110 -3.58 15.76 12.63
C TYR A 110 -3.64 14.29 12.21
N ALA A 111 -3.85 14.08 10.91
CA ALA A 111 -3.90 12.77 10.30
C ALA A 111 -2.60 12.48 9.55
N LEU A 112 -2.00 11.33 9.83
CA LEU A 112 -0.82 10.80 9.18
C LEU A 112 -1.20 9.66 8.24
N GLY A 113 -0.67 9.63 7.03
CA GLY A 113 -0.80 8.50 6.10
C GLY A 113 0.50 7.70 6.06
N LEU A 114 0.41 6.40 6.24
CA LEU A 114 1.56 5.49 6.22
C LEU A 114 1.26 4.24 5.40
N PHE A 115 2.33 3.69 4.84
CA PHE A 115 2.34 2.36 4.24
C PHE A 115 3.14 1.44 5.15
N PRO A 116 2.51 0.51 5.90
CA PRO A 116 3.20 -0.36 6.86
C PRO A 116 4.31 -1.19 6.22
N GLU A 117 4.17 -1.55 4.95
CA GLU A 117 5.18 -2.24 4.14
C GLU A 117 6.49 -1.45 3.98
N GLY A 118 6.44 -0.12 4.17
CA GLY A 118 7.59 0.80 4.07
C GLY A 118 8.12 1.00 2.65
N THR A 119 7.60 0.27 1.66
CA THR A 119 7.97 0.36 0.25
C THR A 119 6.83 -0.17 -0.62
N ARG A 120 6.83 0.16 -1.90
CA ARG A 120 5.86 -0.42 -2.85
C ARG A 120 6.11 -1.92 -3.02
N ASN A 121 5.02 -2.68 -3.01
CA ASN A 121 5.02 -4.14 -3.19
C ASN A 121 4.90 -4.54 -4.67
N GLN A 122 5.19 -3.66 -5.61
CA GLN A 122 5.14 -3.92 -7.04
C GLN A 122 6.52 -4.25 -7.58
N LEU A 123 6.66 -5.36 -8.31
CA LEU A 123 7.93 -5.86 -8.86
C LEU A 123 8.57 -4.88 -9.85
N VAL A 124 7.76 -4.20 -10.67
CA VAL A 124 8.22 -3.19 -11.65
C VAL A 124 9.15 -2.14 -11.04
N GLY A 125 8.91 -1.73 -9.79
CA GLY A 125 9.72 -0.74 -9.08
C GLY A 125 10.90 -1.32 -8.29
N LYS A 126 11.29 -2.57 -8.51
CA LYS A 126 12.35 -3.30 -7.82
C LYS A 126 13.38 -3.82 -8.81
N ASP A 127 14.21 -2.92 -9.34
CA ASP A 127 15.10 -3.23 -10.47
C ASP A 127 16.03 -4.41 -10.23
N GLU A 128 16.60 -4.57 -9.02
CA GLU A 128 17.46 -5.70 -8.67
C GLU A 128 16.69 -7.02 -8.70
N ILE A 129 15.55 -7.11 -8.02
CA ILE A 129 14.73 -8.33 -7.97
C ILE A 129 14.21 -8.66 -9.36
N LYS A 130 13.67 -7.65 -10.04
CA LYS A 130 13.14 -7.78 -11.40
C LYS A 130 14.19 -8.31 -12.38
N LYS A 131 15.39 -7.72 -12.37
CA LYS A 131 16.51 -8.16 -13.22
C LYS A 131 16.92 -9.58 -12.89
N ARG A 132 17.08 -9.92 -11.62
CA ARG A 132 17.42 -11.28 -11.17
C ARG A 132 16.38 -12.32 -11.66
N ILE A 133 15.09 -12.03 -11.52
CA ILE A 133 14.01 -12.92 -12.01
C ILE A 133 14.05 -13.06 -13.52
N PHE A 134 14.23 -11.97 -14.26
CA PHE A 134 14.34 -11.99 -15.71
C PHE A 134 15.54 -12.82 -16.16
N ASP A 135 16.74 -12.52 -15.66
CA ASP A 135 17.99 -13.19 -16.07
C ASP A 135 17.97 -14.69 -15.73
N THR A 136 17.30 -15.07 -14.64
CA THR A 136 17.25 -16.48 -14.19
C THR A 136 16.21 -17.31 -14.94
N TYR A 137 15.08 -16.70 -15.31
CA TYR A 137 13.92 -17.48 -15.77
C TYR A 137 13.42 -17.13 -17.16
N TYR A 138 13.66 -15.91 -17.69
CA TYR A 138 12.96 -15.43 -18.89
C TYR A 138 13.85 -14.95 -20.04
N LYS A 139 15.13 -14.72 -19.81
CA LYS A 139 16.06 -14.15 -20.81
C LYS A 139 16.10 -14.90 -22.14
N ASP A 140 15.80 -16.21 -22.12
CA ASP A 140 15.82 -17.06 -23.32
C ASP A 140 14.43 -17.14 -24.00
N ASP A 141 13.37 -16.63 -23.36
CA ASP A 141 12.00 -16.76 -23.84
C ASP A 141 11.33 -15.40 -24.17
N LEU A 142 11.75 -14.32 -23.51
CA LEU A 142 11.17 -12.99 -23.64
C LEU A 142 12.24 -11.91 -23.77
N SER A 143 11.93 -10.83 -24.44
CA SER A 143 12.70 -9.59 -24.29
C SER A 143 12.44 -8.95 -22.91
N TYR A 144 13.38 -8.13 -22.46
CA TYR A 144 13.23 -7.43 -21.17
C TYR A 144 12.04 -6.45 -21.19
N GLU A 145 11.76 -5.85 -22.34
CA GLU A 145 10.63 -4.96 -22.55
C GLU A 145 9.31 -5.71 -22.42
N GLU A 146 9.16 -6.87 -23.09
CA GLU A 146 7.96 -7.70 -23.00
C GLU A 146 7.73 -8.17 -21.57
N PHE A 147 8.76 -8.67 -20.88
CA PHE A 147 8.67 -9.06 -19.49
C PHE A 147 8.19 -7.89 -18.61
N ASN A 148 8.77 -6.70 -18.78
CA ASN A 148 8.38 -5.49 -18.05
C ASN A 148 6.90 -5.12 -18.26
N GLU A 149 6.42 -5.13 -19.50
CA GLU A 149 5.01 -4.81 -19.79
C GLU A 149 4.05 -5.85 -19.20
N ILE A 150 4.42 -7.14 -19.22
CA ILE A 150 3.59 -8.20 -18.62
C ILE A 150 3.47 -8.00 -17.11
N ILE A 151 4.59 -7.88 -16.38
CA ILE A 151 4.56 -7.74 -14.91
C ILE A 151 3.90 -6.43 -14.46
N LYS A 152 3.99 -5.37 -15.26
CA LYS A 152 3.33 -4.09 -15.02
C LYS A 152 1.81 -4.20 -15.22
N THR A 153 1.38 -4.80 -16.33
CA THR A 153 -0.04 -5.01 -16.67
C THR A 153 -0.73 -5.90 -15.63
N ASN A 154 -0.05 -6.94 -15.18
CA ASN A 154 -0.56 -7.86 -14.17
C ASN A 154 -0.35 -7.37 -12.73
N MET A 155 0.35 -6.23 -12.55
CA MET A 155 0.65 -5.65 -11.24
C MET A 155 1.33 -6.66 -10.28
N VAL A 156 2.25 -7.46 -10.82
CA VAL A 156 2.94 -8.51 -10.09
C VAL A 156 3.56 -7.96 -8.80
N ALA A 157 3.23 -8.57 -7.67
CA ALA A 157 3.72 -8.16 -6.35
C ALA A 157 5.01 -8.89 -5.97
N VAL A 158 5.88 -8.21 -5.23
CA VAL A 158 7.11 -8.81 -4.69
C VAL A 158 6.80 -9.90 -3.67
N SER A 159 5.80 -9.69 -2.82
CA SER A 159 5.37 -10.69 -1.83
C SER A 159 4.87 -11.98 -2.49
N GLU A 160 4.20 -11.87 -3.63
CA GLU A 160 3.73 -13.00 -4.42
C GLU A 160 4.92 -13.76 -5.06
N ILE A 161 5.90 -13.04 -5.60
CA ILE A 161 7.14 -13.66 -6.13
C ILE A 161 7.90 -14.37 -5.00
N ASN A 162 7.99 -13.77 -3.82
CA ASN A 162 8.66 -14.39 -2.67
C ASN A 162 8.00 -15.73 -2.29
N LEU A 163 6.65 -15.79 -2.31
CA LEU A 163 5.95 -17.05 -2.08
C LEU A 163 6.24 -18.07 -3.18
N LEU A 164 6.17 -17.66 -4.46
CA LEU A 164 6.44 -18.58 -5.58
C LEU A 164 7.89 -19.10 -5.55
N GLU A 165 8.88 -18.29 -5.18
CA GLU A 165 10.27 -18.72 -4.99
C GLU A 165 10.40 -19.72 -3.82
N LYS A 166 9.69 -19.49 -2.71
CA LYS A 166 9.60 -20.45 -1.59
C LYS A 166 9.04 -21.78 -2.08
N LEU A 167 7.90 -21.77 -2.78
CA LEU A 167 7.26 -22.98 -3.29
C LEU A 167 8.15 -23.74 -4.31
N LEU A 168 8.93 -23.02 -5.12
CA LEU A 168 9.91 -23.62 -6.03
C LEU A 168 11.05 -24.29 -5.25
N ASN A 169 11.59 -23.63 -4.22
CA ASN A 169 12.66 -24.18 -3.37
C ASN A 169 12.19 -25.41 -2.58
N ASP A 170 10.94 -25.38 -2.09
CA ASP A 170 10.29 -26.47 -1.37
C ASP A 170 9.82 -27.61 -2.32
N LYS A 171 10.05 -27.45 -3.65
CA LYS A 171 9.64 -28.40 -4.70
C LYS A 171 8.13 -28.65 -4.78
N VAL A 172 7.32 -27.73 -4.29
CA VAL A 172 5.86 -27.75 -4.44
C VAL A 172 5.45 -27.44 -5.87
N ILE A 173 6.20 -26.54 -6.52
CA ILE A 173 6.06 -26.23 -7.95
C ILE A 173 7.37 -26.46 -8.69
N SER A 174 7.27 -26.82 -9.97
CA SER A 174 8.42 -26.96 -10.88
C SER A 174 8.92 -25.60 -11.38
N LYS A 175 10.15 -25.57 -11.95
CA LYS A 175 10.69 -24.38 -12.60
C LYS A 175 9.81 -23.89 -13.76
N LYS A 176 9.16 -24.81 -14.49
CA LYS A 176 8.23 -24.47 -15.55
C LYS A 176 6.99 -23.77 -14.99
N GLU A 177 6.38 -24.34 -13.95
CA GLU A 177 5.22 -23.73 -13.28
C GLU A 177 5.57 -22.36 -12.69
N PHE A 178 6.75 -22.20 -12.08
CA PHE A 178 7.21 -20.90 -11.61
C PHE A 178 7.24 -19.85 -12.73
N LYS A 179 7.78 -20.19 -13.91
CA LYS A 179 7.81 -19.27 -15.07
C LYS A 179 6.40 -18.84 -15.49
N ASP A 180 5.46 -19.81 -15.55
CA ASP A 180 4.09 -19.52 -15.92
C ASP A 180 3.38 -18.68 -14.84
N TYR A 181 3.60 -18.99 -13.57
CA TYR A 181 2.90 -18.36 -12.44
C TYR A 181 3.42 -16.95 -12.11
N ALA A 182 4.71 -16.68 -12.23
CA ALA A 182 5.28 -15.40 -11.86
C ALA A 182 4.88 -14.24 -12.80
N LEU A 183 4.40 -14.53 -13.99
CA LEU A 183 3.90 -13.51 -14.94
C LEU A 183 2.49 -13.00 -14.59
N ASP A 184 1.67 -13.80 -13.90
CA ASP A 184 0.34 -13.42 -13.37
C ASP A 184 0.18 -14.01 -11.96
N SER A 185 1.04 -13.54 -11.05
CA SER A 185 1.28 -14.15 -9.75
C SER A 185 0.05 -14.18 -8.85
N ALA A 186 -0.73 -13.09 -8.81
CA ALA A 186 -1.94 -13.03 -7.99
C ALA A 186 -2.94 -14.12 -8.38
N LYS A 187 -3.23 -14.27 -9.68
CA LYS A 187 -4.15 -15.29 -10.19
C LYS A 187 -3.62 -16.70 -9.98
N SER A 188 -2.32 -16.88 -10.14
CA SER A 188 -1.67 -18.18 -9.99
C SER A 188 -1.68 -18.64 -8.53
N ILE A 189 -1.39 -17.74 -7.58
CA ILE A 189 -1.44 -18.03 -6.14
C ILE A 189 -2.87 -18.31 -5.68
N GLU A 190 -3.85 -17.55 -6.19
CA GLU A 190 -5.27 -17.84 -5.94
C GLU A 190 -5.64 -19.26 -6.39
N LYS A 191 -5.23 -19.64 -7.61
CA LYS A 191 -5.44 -21.02 -8.11
C LYS A 191 -4.74 -22.07 -7.27
N LEU A 192 -3.49 -21.84 -6.85
CA LEU A 192 -2.77 -22.76 -5.97
C LEU A 192 -3.49 -22.95 -4.63
N TYR A 193 -4.12 -21.91 -4.10
CA TYR A 193 -4.93 -21.98 -2.89
C TYR A 193 -6.23 -22.76 -3.12
N ASP A 194 -6.97 -22.48 -4.20
CA ASP A 194 -8.20 -23.19 -4.55
C ASP A 194 -7.94 -24.69 -4.80
N ASP A 195 -6.80 -25.02 -5.44
CA ASP A 195 -6.32 -26.39 -5.67
C ASP A 195 -5.74 -27.06 -4.40
N LYS A 196 -5.75 -26.37 -3.24
CA LYS A 196 -5.22 -26.83 -1.95
C LYS A 196 -3.73 -27.20 -1.97
N LYS A 197 -2.96 -26.60 -2.88
CA LYS A 197 -1.50 -26.76 -2.99
C LYS A 197 -0.72 -25.89 -2.01
N ILE A 198 -1.34 -24.85 -1.48
CA ILE A 198 -0.78 -23.96 -0.45
C ILE A 198 -1.77 -23.79 0.70
N SER A 199 -1.24 -23.46 1.88
CA SER A 199 -2.04 -23.17 3.07
C SER A 199 -2.77 -21.83 2.96
N TYR A 200 -3.79 -21.63 3.81
CA TYR A 200 -4.43 -20.31 3.98
C TYR A 200 -3.41 -19.26 4.43
N ASP A 201 -2.50 -19.62 5.33
CA ASP A 201 -1.47 -18.69 5.81
C ASP A 201 -0.51 -18.29 4.69
N ASP A 202 -0.05 -19.21 3.84
CA ASP A 202 0.77 -18.87 2.67
C ASP A 202 0.00 -17.93 1.73
N TYR A 203 -1.27 -18.21 1.48
CA TYR A 203 -2.13 -17.39 0.61
C TYR A 203 -2.25 -15.95 1.13
N VAL A 204 -2.63 -15.76 2.40
CA VAL A 204 -2.85 -14.41 2.93
C VAL A 204 -1.53 -13.65 3.18
N ASN A 205 -0.45 -14.35 3.53
CA ASN A 205 0.86 -13.74 3.69
C ASN A 205 1.47 -13.26 2.35
N SER A 206 0.98 -13.76 1.21
CA SER A 206 1.37 -13.25 -0.10
C SER A 206 0.77 -11.87 -0.46
N PHE A 207 -0.22 -11.39 0.26
CA PHE A 207 -0.92 -10.14 -0.07
C PHE A 207 -0.07 -8.89 0.16
N PHE A 208 0.81 -8.93 1.14
CA PHE A 208 1.58 -7.77 1.59
C PHE A 208 3.03 -8.15 1.88
N LEU A 209 3.92 -7.18 1.77
CA LEU A 209 5.26 -7.31 2.37
C LEU A 209 5.15 -7.28 3.90
N PRO A 210 6.13 -7.82 4.64
CA PRO A 210 6.14 -7.75 6.09
C PRO A 210 5.98 -6.32 6.61
N PHE A 211 5.06 -6.12 7.55
CA PHE A 211 4.78 -4.80 8.11
C PHE A 211 5.88 -4.37 9.08
N LYS A 212 6.32 -3.11 8.95
CA LYS A 212 7.22 -2.46 9.88
C LYS A 212 6.45 -1.93 11.09
N PHE A 213 7.08 -1.89 12.25
CA PHE A 213 6.47 -1.45 13.51
C PHE A 213 6.22 0.07 13.61
N GLY A 214 6.63 0.86 12.63
CA GLY A 214 6.54 2.33 12.68
C GLY A 214 5.13 2.85 12.96
N ALA A 215 4.12 2.32 12.28
CA ALA A 215 2.73 2.76 12.47
C ALA A 215 2.21 2.47 13.89
N VAL A 216 2.35 1.22 14.35
CA VAL A 216 1.87 0.80 15.67
C VAL A 216 2.64 1.45 16.82
N SER A 217 3.96 1.64 16.65
CA SER A 217 4.81 2.33 17.64
C SER A 217 4.43 3.81 17.77
N MET A 218 4.19 4.52 16.66
CA MET A 218 3.73 5.91 16.71
C MET A 218 2.33 6.00 17.31
N ALA A 219 1.41 5.10 16.96
CA ALA A 219 0.07 5.05 17.53
C ALA A 219 0.11 4.84 19.05
N GLN A 220 0.95 3.91 19.55
CA GLN A 220 1.11 3.66 20.98
C GLN A 220 1.62 4.88 21.73
N LYS A 221 2.62 5.58 21.17
CA LYS A 221 3.24 6.76 21.79
C LYS A 221 2.35 7.99 21.83
N THR A 222 1.51 8.18 20.81
CA THR A 222 0.69 9.40 20.64
C THR A 222 -0.79 9.19 21.01
N GLY A 223 -1.22 7.96 21.25
CA GLY A 223 -2.63 7.62 21.41
C GLY A 223 -3.44 7.75 20.11
N ALA A 224 -2.77 7.85 18.96
CA ALA A 224 -3.43 7.94 17.67
C ALA A 224 -4.24 6.67 17.36
N THR A 225 -5.39 6.85 16.73
CA THR A 225 -6.21 5.75 16.25
C THR A 225 -5.69 5.27 14.89
N ILE A 226 -5.36 3.99 14.77
CA ILE A 226 -5.03 3.36 13.49
C ILE A 226 -6.32 3.11 12.72
N VAL A 227 -6.33 3.48 11.44
CA VAL A 227 -7.41 3.21 10.49
C VAL A 227 -6.82 2.42 9.33
N PRO A 228 -7.05 1.10 9.28
CA PRO A 228 -6.62 0.28 8.16
C PRO A 228 -7.36 0.64 6.87
N VAL A 229 -6.66 0.65 5.75
CA VAL A 229 -7.25 0.87 4.42
C VAL A 229 -6.62 -0.10 3.43
N VAL A 230 -7.42 -0.77 2.63
CA VAL A 230 -6.89 -1.62 1.56
C VAL A 230 -7.43 -1.17 0.21
N VAL A 231 -6.50 -0.95 -0.70
CA VAL A 231 -6.78 -0.70 -2.11
C VAL A 231 -6.69 -2.01 -2.88
N THR A 232 -7.73 -2.32 -3.65
CA THR A 232 -7.78 -3.47 -4.57
C THR A 232 -8.20 -3.04 -5.97
N GLY A 233 -7.92 -3.90 -6.96
CA GLY A 233 -8.14 -3.60 -8.37
C GLY A 233 -6.96 -2.90 -9.04
N LYS A 234 -7.12 -2.54 -10.31
CA LYS A 234 -6.07 -1.98 -11.16
C LYS A 234 -6.33 -0.52 -11.49
N TYR A 235 -5.27 0.27 -11.58
CA TYR A 235 -5.31 1.69 -12.00
C TYR A 235 -5.39 1.81 -13.53
N THR A 236 -6.53 1.45 -14.11
CA THR A 236 -6.79 1.58 -15.55
C THR A 236 -7.94 2.54 -15.82
N PHE A 237 -7.98 3.14 -17.01
CA PHE A 237 -8.99 4.13 -17.39
C PHE A 237 -10.41 3.57 -17.27
N LYS A 238 -11.28 4.29 -16.55
CA LYS A 238 -12.68 3.90 -16.31
C LYS A 238 -12.85 2.47 -15.78
N ASN A 239 -11.85 1.95 -15.06
CA ASN A 239 -11.92 0.64 -14.44
C ASN A 239 -12.76 0.72 -13.15
N ASN A 240 -13.96 0.19 -13.20
CA ASN A 240 -14.87 0.16 -12.07
C ASN A 240 -14.41 -0.80 -10.94
N HIS A 241 -13.32 -1.57 -11.14
CA HIS A 241 -12.80 -2.53 -10.14
C HIS A 241 -11.82 -1.90 -9.14
N LEU A 242 -11.35 -0.67 -9.37
CA LEU A 242 -10.51 0.01 -8.39
C LEU A 242 -11.36 0.39 -7.18
N ASN A 243 -11.00 -0.13 -6.01
CA ASN A 243 -11.73 0.19 -4.79
C ASN A 243 -10.79 0.38 -3.60
N ALA A 244 -11.24 1.19 -2.63
CA ALA A 244 -10.61 1.37 -1.33
C ALA A 244 -11.62 1.04 -0.23
N ARG A 245 -11.21 0.21 0.74
CA ARG A 245 -12.01 -0.20 1.88
C ARG A 245 -11.36 0.25 3.17
N PHE A 246 -12.10 1.01 3.96
CA PHE A 246 -11.69 1.40 5.29
C PHE A 246 -12.12 0.31 6.28
N GLY A 247 -11.20 -0.11 7.13
CA GLY A 247 -11.42 -1.13 8.15
C GLY A 247 -11.76 -0.53 9.51
N ASN A 248 -11.95 -1.42 10.48
CA ASN A 248 -12.29 -1.03 11.84
C ASN A 248 -11.15 -0.26 12.50
N PRO A 249 -11.38 1.00 12.93
CA PRO A 249 -10.37 1.76 13.65
C PRO A 249 -10.04 1.11 15.00
N PHE A 250 -8.77 1.17 15.41
CA PHE A 250 -8.38 0.71 16.75
C PHE A 250 -7.25 1.55 17.34
N LYS A 251 -7.12 1.50 18.66
CA LYS A 251 -6.01 2.10 19.41
C LYS A 251 -5.02 1.04 19.86
N VAL A 252 -3.77 1.44 19.98
CA VAL A 252 -2.70 0.63 20.57
C VAL A 252 -2.49 1.12 22.00
N SER A 253 -2.84 0.31 22.98
CA SER A 253 -2.62 0.66 24.41
C SER A 253 -1.13 0.60 24.74
N LYS A 254 -0.72 1.26 25.83
CA LYS A 254 0.69 1.26 26.27
C LYS A 254 1.20 -0.13 26.65
N GLU A 255 0.29 -0.97 27.11
CA GLU A 255 0.55 -2.34 27.58
C GLU A 255 0.56 -3.36 26.44
N MET A 256 -0.01 -3.00 25.27
CA MET A 256 -0.08 -3.92 24.11
C MET A 256 1.32 -4.13 23.53
N ASN A 257 1.69 -5.38 23.31
CA ASN A 257 2.89 -5.71 22.55
C ASN A 257 2.78 -5.18 21.11
N LEU A 258 3.86 -4.61 20.59
CA LEU A 258 3.88 -4.07 19.22
C LEU A 258 3.70 -5.17 18.16
N GLU A 259 4.13 -6.40 18.43
CA GLU A 259 3.90 -7.54 17.54
C GLU A 259 2.42 -7.86 17.43
N ASP A 260 1.70 -7.90 18.58
CA ASP A 260 0.25 -8.14 18.61
C ASP A 260 -0.51 -7.00 17.92
N ALA A 261 -0.10 -5.75 18.16
CA ALA A 261 -0.68 -4.60 17.49
C ALA A 261 -0.47 -4.65 15.96
N ASN A 262 0.72 -5.04 15.53
CA ASN A 262 1.08 -5.16 14.12
C ASN A 262 0.33 -6.33 13.45
N LYS A 263 0.22 -7.45 14.18
CA LYS A 263 -0.60 -8.59 13.74
C LYS A 263 -2.08 -8.19 13.59
N LYS A 264 -2.64 -7.48 14.57
CA LYS A 264 -4.02 -6.97 14.48
C LYS A 264 -4.23 -6.09 13.24
N LEU A 265 -3.27 -5.20 12.93
CA LEU A 265 -3.30 -4.39 11.72
C LEU A 265 -3.28 -5.27 10.47
N PHE A 266 -2.37 -6.24 10.43
CA PHE A 266 -2.22 -7.17 9.31
C PHE A 266 -3.51 -7.98 9.07
N ASP A 267 -4.06 -8.60 10.12
CA ASP A 267 -5.26 -9.44 10.04
C ASP A 267 -6.47 -8.63 9.52
N GLU A 268 -6.63 -7.38 9.98
CA GLU A 268 -7.70 -6.51 9.49
C GLU A 268 -7.48 -6.13 8.02
N MET A 269 -6.24 -5.85 7.60
CA MET A 269 -5.94 -5.56 6.21
C MET A 269 -6.14 -6.79 5.31
N VAL A 270 -5.83 -7.99 5.79
CA VAL A 270 -6.15 -9.26 5.10
C VAL A 270 -7.66 -9.40 4.90
N ARG A 271 -8.46 -9.17 5.94
CA ARG A 271 -9.93 -9.20 5.84
C ARG A 271 -10.45 -8.27 4.76
N LEU A 272 -9.97 -7.00 4.76
CA LEU A 272 -10.35 -6.00 3.76
C LEU A 272 -9.92 -6.40 2.34
N LYS A 273 -8.74 -7.00 2.19
CA LYS A 273 -8.23 -7.48 0.89
C LYS A 273 -9.14 -8.57 0.33
N LEU A 274 -9.50 -9.55 1.16
CA LEU A 274 -10.39 -10.66 0.78
C LEU A 274 -11.78 -10.16 0.38
N GLU A 275 -12.34 -9.21 1.13
CA GLU A 275 -13.61 -8.58 0.78
C GLU A 275 -13.53 -7.85 -0.58
N GLY A 276 -12.47 -7.07 -0.79
CA GLY A 276 -12.25 -6.36 -2.05
C GLY A 276 -12.12 -7.29 -3.25
N LEU A 277 -11.37 -8.39 -3.11
CA LEU A 277 -11.23 -9.42 -4.14
C LEU A 277 -12.57 -10.14 -4.40
N SER A 278 -13.32 -10.47 -3.33
CA SER A 278 -14.65 -11.08 -3.46
C SER A 278 -15.63 -10.21 -4.24
N ASP A 279 -15.61 -8.90 -3.99
CA ASP A 279 -16.52 -7.98 -4.70
C ASP A 279 -16.14 -7.82 -6.17
N ILE A 280 -14.84 -7.82 -6.50
CA ILE A 280 -14.37 -7.85 -7.90
C ILE A 280 -14.89 -9.11 -8.60
N ARG A 281 -14.73 -10.29 -7.98
CA ARG A 281 -15.18 -11.56 -8.54
C ARG A 281 -16.71 -11.61 -8.77
N LYS A 282 -17.48 -11.02 -7.86
CA LYS A 282 -18.94 -10.96 -7.94
C LYS A 282 -19.46 -9.82 -8.82
N GLY A 283 -18.59 -9.06 -9.46
CA GLY A 283 -18.97 -7.91 -10.28
C GLY A 283 -19.66 -6.78 -9.51
N ARG A 284 -19.43 -6.67 -8.19
CA ARG A 284 -20.02 -5.64 -7.34
C ARG A 284 -19.26 -4.32 -7.39
N VAL A 285 -18.04 -4.36 -7.89
CA VAL A 285 -17.15 -3.23 -8.11
C VAL A 285 -16.53 -3.30 -9.48
#